data_2fc18c2fb67f4bbd74dd3662b8303fba
#
_entry.id   2fc18c2fb67f4bbd74dd3662b8303fba
#
_cell.length_a   1.000
_cell.length_b   1.000
_cell.length_c   1.000
_cell.angle_alpha   90.00
_cell.angle_beta   90.00
_cell.angle_gamma   90.00
#
_symmetry.space_group_name_H-M   'P 1'
#
loop_
_entity.id
_entity.type
_entity.pdbx_description
1 polymer ?
#
loop_
_entity_poly.entity_id
_entity_poly.type
_entity_poly.pdbx_seq_one_letter_code
_entity_poly.pdbx_strand_id
1 'polypeptide(L)'
;MKKVLFITITLFSFLGTGSSQTNEKERFISAIKRLAQAMNSSDYERIVQEYSANMVSTFPLTKTKLFFGNLTSQYGKVIKFSEPQLRTYDQATTVLFFENGLQDLTIYLDDQNKIKGFLFALHNSAEYTQSNEILIIPELANTPTKPETTIQTPSKDASVVEREKSIVPAPAKETTSQPAPPPDKQQSLLYPPFKGTWIIRSGEALKNNAVKLDAFVQQNSFTFIAVDKNGSYYKKDGKTNDDYYSYGTEVLAPGDGIVIEAVDGVNENQPGSVNPYMSLGNYIVIQHTDREYSVLSFLKRGSLRVKTGDKVTRGQVIAQCGNSGIASEPCLHFHLQDSPQIQSAKVLKLYFEKVTLFRSGIEETKFFYLPQNGEIIRN
;
A
#
# COMPACT_ATOMS: atom_id res chain seq x y z
N MET A 1 57.29 48.93 25.20
CA MET A 1 56.08 48.71 26.05
C MET A 1 55.00 47.99 25.27
N LYS A 2 54.93 46.68 25.41
CA LYS A 2 53.87 45.85 24.75
C LYS A 2 52.77 45.62 25.79
N LYS A 3 51.53 46.10 25.49
CA LYS A 3 50.36 45.82 26.33
C LYS A 3 49.83 44.43 25.93
N VAL A 4 49.79 43.52 26.87
CA VAL A 4 49.19 42.21 26.80
C VAL A 4 47.72 42.38 27.22
N LEU A 5 46.79 42.08 26.33
CA LEU A 5 45.33 42.07 26.58
C LEU A 5 44.95 40.67 27.06
N PHE A 6 44.54 40.53 28.33
CA PHE A 6 43.94 39.32 28.84
C PHE A 6 42.47 39.27 28.43
N ILE A 7 42.12 38.30 27.59
CA ILE A 7 40.71 37.97 27.28
C ILE A 7 40.28 36.88 28.27
N THR A 8 39.43 37.25 29.20
CA THR A 8 38.76 36.33 30.12
C THR A 8 37.62 35.65 29.37
N ILE A 9 37.78 34.37 29.03
CA ILE A 9 36.68 33.54 28.47
C ILE A 9 35.83 33.09 29.66
N THR A 10 34.66 33.69 29.81
CA THR A 10 33.63 33.24 30.75
C THR A 10 32.96 32.01 30.15
N LEU A 11 33.24 30.86 30.74
CA LEU A 11 32.59 29.59 30.41
C LEU A 11 31.15 29.66 30.94
N PHE A 12 30.19 29.95 30.08
CA PHE A 12 28.77 29.78 30.41
C PHE A 12 28.49 28.26 30.33
N SER A 13 28.40 27.63 31.48
CA SER A 13 27.88 26.26 31.61
C SER A 13 26.38 26.25 31.27
N PHE A 14 26.05 25.71 30.11
CA PHE A 14 24.66 25.41 29.70
C PHE A 14 24.18 24.19 30.53
N LEU A 15 23.64 24.45 31.72
CA LEU A 15 22.79 23.53 32.47
C LEU A 15 21.36 23.99 32.25
N GLY A 16 20.70 23.46 31.18
CA GLY A 16 19.33 23.84 30.87
C GLY A 16 18.65 23.04 29.74
N THR A 17 19.18 21.87 29.33
CA THR A 17 18.64 21.16 28.16
C THR A 17 17.65 20.05 28.48
N GLY A 18 17.47 19.62 29.72
CA GLY A 18 16.56 18.50 30.07
C GLY A 18 15.08 18.91 30.17
N SER A 19 14.78 20.09 30.72
CA SER A 19 13.38 20.51 30.96
C SER A 19 12.67 21.03 29.71
N SER A 20 13.40 21.57 28.74
CA SER A 20 12.82 22.06 27.45
C SER A 20 12.36 20.91 26.55
N GLN A 21 13.19 19.89 26.38
CA GLN A 21 12.84 18.72 25.54
C GLN A 21 11.69 17.90 26.11
N THR A 22 11.58 17.80 27.43
CA THR A 22 10.45 17.09 28.08
C THR A 22 9.13 17.82 27.79
N ASN A 23 9.11 19.14 27.85
CA ASN A 23 7.92 19.94 27.59
C ASN A 23 7.50 19.92 26.11
N GLU A 24 8.46 19.90 25.20
CA GLU A 24 8.20 19.76 23.77
C GLU A 24 7.62 18.39 23.41
N LYS A 25 8.10 17.32 24.02
CA LYS A 25 7.59 15.97 23.80
C LYS A 25 6.15 15.81 24.30
N GLU A 26 5.83 16.37 25.46
CA GLU A 26 4.47 16.31 26.07
C GLU A 26 3.39 16.98 25.21
N ARG A 27 3.72 18.05 24.47
CA ARG A 27 2.74 18.66 23.55
C ARG A 27 2.32 17.71 22.41
N PHE A 28 3.28 16.94 21.86
CA PHE A 28 2.98 15.93 20.85
C PHE A 28 2.23 14.74 21.43
N ILE A 29 2.62 14.23 22.60
CA ILE A 29 1.91 13.16 23.31
C ILE A 29 0.44 13.55 23.51
N SER A 30 0.19 14.76 23.99
CA SER A 30 -1.17 15.27 24.21
C SER A 30 -1.98 15.38 22.92
N ALA A 31 -1.39 15.88 21.84
CA ALA A 31 -2.06 15.99 20.54
C ALA A 31 -2.39 14.61 19.94
N ILE A 32 -1.44 13.66 20.01
CA ILE A 32 -1.63 12.29 19.51
C ILE A 32 -2.72 11.57 20.31
N LYS A 33 -2.74 11.72 21.66
CA LYS A 33 -3.80 11.15 22.51
C LYS A 33 -5.19 11.65 22.10
N ARG A 34 -5.36 12.98 21.95
CA ARG A 34 -6.65 13.57 21.56
C ARG A 34 -7.08 13.12 20.17
N LEU A 35 -6.14 13.07 19.22
CA LEU A 35 -6.40 12.57 17.88
C LEU A 35 -6.86 11.10 17.91
N ALA A 36 -6.12 10.21 18.59
CA ALA A 36 -6.45 8.79 18.69
C ALA A 36 -7.80 8.53 19.37
N GLN A 37 -8.10 9.27 20.46
CA GLN A 37 -9.38 9.18 21.13
C GLN A 37 -10.56 9.58 20.22
N ALA A 38 -10.40 10.70 19.49
CA ALA A 38 -11.42 11.17 18.57
C ALA A 38 -11.61 10.22 17.37
N MET A 39 -10.51 9.62 16.87
CA MET A 39 -10.57 8.55 15.85
C MET A 39 -11.36 7.35 16.36
N ASN A 40 -11.08 6.87 17.58
CA ASN A 40 -11.70 5.69 18.16
C ASN A 40 -13.20 5.86 18.46
N SER A 41 -13.64 7.08 18.74
CA SER A 41 -15.05 7.44 18.95
C SER A 41 -15.75 7.88 17.64
N SER A 42 -15.04 7.93 16.52
CA SER A 42 -15.53 8.47 15.24
C SER A 42 -16.02 9.93 15.36
N ASP A 43 -15.46 10.67 16.32
CA ASP A 43 -15.76 12.08 16.55
C ASP A 43 -14.88 12.97 15.65
N TYR A 44 -15.25 13.02 14.38
CA TYR A 44 -14.49 13.74 13.37
C TYR A 44 -14.56 15.26 13.53
N GLU A 45 -15.63 15.79 14.13
CA GLU A 45 -15.77 17.19 14.51
C GLU A 45 -14.70 17.56 15.54
N ARG A 46 -14.45 16.73 16.53
CA ARG A 46 -13.37 16.89 17.52
C ARG A 46 -11.99 16.84 16.85
N ILE A 47 -11.79 15.97 15.87
CA ILE A 47 -10.53 15.95 15.10
C ILE A 47 -10.30 17.29 14.41
N VAL A 48 -11.32 17.86 13.75
CA VAL A 48 -11.22 19.16 13.07
C VAL A 48 -10.94 20.31 14.05
N GLN A 49 -11.44 20.22 15.28
CA GLN A 49 -11.14 21.19 16.35
C GLN A 49 -9.65 21.18 16.76
N GLU A 50 -8.95 20.07 16.56
CA GLU A 50 -7.51 19.98 16.79
C GLU A 50 -6.68 20.61 15.66
N TYR A 51 -7.27 20.95 14.52
CA TYR A 51 -6.56 21.53 13.37
C TYR A 51 -6.26 23.02 13.54
N SER A 52 -5.15 23.45 12.95
CA SER A 52 -4.88 24.89 12.71
C SER A 52 -5.89 25.45 11.69
N ALA A 53 -6.08 26.76 11.69
CA ALA A 53 -7.00 27.43 10.76
C ALA A 53 -6.70 27.10 9.28
N ASN A 54 -5.42 27.03 8.92
CA ASN A 54 -5.00 26.65 7.56
C ASN A 54 -5.34 25.21 7.25
N MET A 55 -5.15 24.29 8.20
CA MET A 55 -5.48 22.88 8.06
C MET A 55 -6.99 22.67 7.89
N VAL A 56 -7.84 23.38 8.64
CA VAL A 56 -9.31 23.33 8.48
C VAL A 56 -9.73 23.68 7.05
N SER A 57 -9.11 24.68 6.44
CA SER A 57 -9.43 25.09 5.06
C SER A 57 -9.00 24.07 4.01
N THR A 58 -7.85 23.43 4.19
CA THR A 58 -7.28 22.49 3.23
C THR A 58 -7.77 21.05 3.44
N PHE A 59 -8.10 20.70 4.70
CA PHE A 59 -8.58 19.39 5.12
C PHE A 59 -9.86 19.48 5.97
N PRO A 60 -11.00 19.91 5.37
CA PRO A 60 -12.25 20.13 6.08
C PRO A 60 -12.89 18.83 6.60
N LEU A 61 -13.95 18.96 7.38
CA LEU A 61 -14.67 17.84 8.02
C LEU A 61 -15.02 16.70 7.06
N THR A 62 -15.42 17.01 5.84
CA THR A 62 -15.74 15.97 4.83
C THR A 62 -14.55 15.10 4.48
N LYS A 63 -13.37 15.70 4.29
CA LYS A 63 -12.12 14.99 4.06
C LYS A 63 -11.65 14.24 5.31
N THR A 64 -11.82 14.84 6.49
CA THR A 64 -11.51 14.23 7.78
C THR A 64 -12.32 12.95 8.00
N LYS A 65 -13.64 13.00 7.78
CA LYS A 65 -14.53 11.83 7.87
C LYS A 65 -14.11 10.73 6.92
N LEU A 66 -13.80 11.08 5.68
CA LEU A 66 -13.38 10.10 4.68
C LEU A 66 -12.04 9.44 5.05
N PHE A 67 -11.04 10.24 5.41
CA PHE A 67 -9.70 9.74 5.72
C PHE A 67 -9.69 8.86 6.98
N PHE A 68 -10.10 9.40 8.12
CA PHE A 68 -10.04 8.64 9.38
C PHE A 68 -11.09 7.53 9.44
N GLY A 69 -12.23 7.69 8.77
CA GLY A 69 -13.21 6.62 8.62
C GLY A 69 -12.66 5.43 7.85
N ASN A 70 -11.95 5.66 6.75
CA ASN A 70 -11.27 4.59 6.02
C ASN A 70 -10.15 3.96 6.85
N LEU A 71 -9.31 4.78 7.50
CA LEU A 71 -8.20 4.31 8.31
C LEU A 71 -8.69 3.40 9.46
N THR A 72 -9.70 3.83 10.21
CA THR A 72 -10.27 3.04 11.31
C THR A 72 -11.10 1.86 10.82
N SER A 73 -11.73 1.94 9.65
CA SER A 73 -12.41 0.80 9.02
C SER A 73 -11.43 -0.30 8.62
N GLN A 74 -10.22 0.08 8.22
CA GLN A 74 -9.18 -0.84 7.77
C GLN A 74 -8.39 -1.45 8.93
N TYR A 75 -7.94 -0.61 9.87
CA TYR A 75 -7.01 -1.02 10.93
C TYR A 75 -7.69 -1.22 12.29
N GLY A 76 -8.97 -0.88 12.43
CA GLY A 76 -9.65 -0.88 13.73
C GLY A 76 -9.28 0.33 14.58
N LYS A 77 -9.46 0.20 15.90
CA LYS A 77 -9.16 1.25 16.88
C LYS A 77 -7.66 1.34 17.15
N VAL A 78 -7.19 2.55 17.47
CA VAL A 78 -5.83 2.76 17.99
C VAL A 78 -5.78 2.26 19.44
N ILE A 79 -4.91 1.30 19.74
CA ILE A 79 -4.76 0.69 21.07
C ILE A 79 -3.74 1.44 21.90
N LYS A 80 -2.60 1.81 21.29
CA LYS A 80 -1.46 2.47 21.92
C LYS A 80 -0.62 3.18 20.85
N PHE A 81 0.39 3.93 21.28
CA PHE A 81 1.38 4.49 20.39
C PHE A 81 2.76 4.52 21.06
N SER A 82 3.83 4.49 20.25
CA SER A 82 5.20 4.60 20.75
C SER A 82 5.48 6.03 21.21
N GLU A 83 6.47 6.20 22.06
CA GLU A 83 6.93 7.52 22.45
C GLU A 83 7.31 8.35 21.21
N PRO A 84 6.79 9.59 21.05
CA PRO A 84 7.09 10.41 19.89
C PRO A 84 8.58 10.77 19.79
N GLN A 85 9.15 10.59 18.60
CA GLN A 85 10.50 11.00 18.27
C GLN A 85 10.45 12.38 17.63
N LEU A 86 11.00 13.39 18.32
CA LEU A 86 11.09 14.75 17.79
C LEU A 86 12.03 14.78 16.58
N ARG A 87 11.60 15.35 15.48
CA ARG A 87 12.42 15.60 14.28
C ARG A 87 12.84 17.06 14.20
N THR A 88 11.91 17.94 14.49
CA THR A 88 12.10 19.39 14.62
C THR A 88 11.21 19.88 15.76
N TYR A 89 11.28 21.19 16.07
CA TYR A 89 10.39 21.82 17.05
C TYR A 89 8.90 21.59 16.76
N ASP A 90 8.52 21.56 15.50
CA ASP A 90 7.13 21.48 15.03
C ASP A 90 6.76 20.12 14.44
N GLN A 91 7.66 19.11 14.44
CA GLN A 91 7.46 17.81 13.84
C GLN A 91 7.90 16.68 14.76
N ALA A 92 7.04 15.68 14.90
CA ALA A 92 7.36 14.40 15.56
C ALA A 92 6.86 13.22 14.75
N THR A 93 7.51 12.06 14.96
CA THR A 93 7.07 10.77 14.41
C THR A 93 6.77 9.79 15.54
N THR A 94 5.75 8.94 15.38
CA THR A 94 5.38 7.89 16.32
C THR A 94 4.77 6.72 15.56
N VAL A 95 4.81 5.52 16.16
CA VAL A 95 4.08 4.35 15.65
C VAL A 95 2.74 4.28 16.36
N LEU A 96 1.65 4.22 15.61
CA LEU A 96 0.32 3.92 16.12
C LEU A 96 0.05 2.42 15.99
N PHE A 97 -0.37 1.81 17.10
CA PHE A 97 -0.75 0.40 17.16
C PHE A 97 -2.26 0.31 17.11
N PHE A 98 -2.76 -0.15 15.99
CA PHE A 98 -4.17 -0.43 15.77
C PHE A 98 -4.50 -1.88 16.12
N GLU A 99 -5.79 -2.23 16.20
CA GLU A 99 -6.25 -3.61 16.42
C GLU A 99 -5.74 -4.56 15.33
N ASN A 100 -5.62 -4.08 14.08
CA ASN A 100 -5.30 -4.90 12.90
C ASN A 100 -4.06 -4.41 12.15
N GLY A 101 -3.10 -3.75 12.81
CA GLY A 101 -1.85 -3.34 12.16
C GLY A 101 -1.16 -2.14 12.78
N LEU A 102 -0.07 -1.74 12.18
CA LEU A 102 0.77 -0.64 12.63
C LEU A 102 0.84 0.46 11.57
N GLN A 103 0.85 1.72 12.00
CA GLN A 103 1.03 2.87 11.12
C GLN A 103 2.05 3.84 11.72
N ASP A 104 2.95 4.34 10.90
CA ASP A 104 3.79 5.48 11.26
C ASP A 104 2.98 6.75 11.10
N LEU A 105 2.91 7.54 12.16
CA LEU A 105 2.33 8.88 12.14
C LEU A 105 3.44 9.91 12.22
N THR A 106 3.59 10.72 11.18
CA THR A 106 4.30 12.00 11.26
C THR A 106 3.28 13.11 11.50
N ILE A 107 3.43 13.86 12.59
CA ILE A 107 2.52 14.93 12.96
C ILE A 107 3.26 16.26 13.07
N TYR A 108 2.64 17.33 12.59
CA TYR A 108 3.15 18.69 12.61
C TYR A 108 2.21 19.56 13.46
N LEU A 109 2.78 20.25 14.45
CA LEU A 109 2.03 21.17 15.31
C LEU A 109 2.47 22.63 15.06
N ASP A 110 1.54 23.56 15.20
CA ASP A 110 1.85 24.98 15.26
C ASP A 110 2.19 25.42 16.71
N ASP A 111 2.45 26.73 16.88
CA ASP A 111 2.81 27.30 18.19
C ASP A 111 1.67 27.29 19.21
N GLN A 112 0.43 27.06 18.76
CA GLN A 112 -0.76 26.88 19.60
C GLN A 112 -1.09 25.41 19.87
N ASN A 113 -0.18 24.49 19.50
CA ASN A 113 -0.33 23.03 19.58
C ASN A 113 -1.51 22.47 18.76
N LYS A 114 -1.90 23.20 17.70
CA LYS A 114 -2.87 22.72 16.72
C LYS A 114 -2.16 21.92 15.62
N ILE A 115 -2.84 20.91 15.09
CA ILE A 115 -2.33 20.09 14.01
C ILE A 115 -2.34 20.91 12.71
N LYS A 116 -1.17 21.24 12.19
CA LYS A 116 -1.02 21.93 10.90
C LYS A 116 -0.74 20.98 9.74
N GLY A 117 -0.53 19.70 10.03
CA GLY A 117 -0.35 18.64 9.06
C GLY A 117 -0.11 17.29 9.71
N PHE A 118 -0.36 16.22 8.97
CA PHE A 118 0.00 14.87 9.34
C PHE A 118 0.25 14.00 8.10
N LEU A 119 1.00 12.92 8.30
CA LEU A 119 1.23 11.88 7.30
C LEU A 119 1.13 10.52 8.00
N PHE A 120 0.37 9.60 7.41
CA PHE A 120 0.34 8.19 7.80
C PHE A 120 1.10 7.39 6.75
N ALA A 121 1.92 6.45 7.20
CA ALA A 121 2.64 5.51 6.36
C ALA A 121 2.58 4.11 7.00
N LEU A 122 2.68 3.05 6.18
CA LEU A 122 2.80 1.70 6.72
C LEU A 122 4.08 1.59 7.55
N HIS A 123 3.95 0.98 8.73
CA HIS A 123 5.10 0.79 9.61
C HIS A 123 6.00 -0.34 9.09
N ASN A 124 7.30 -0.05 8.94
CA ASN A 124 8.30 -1.08 8.64
C ASN A 124 8.71 -1.80 9.93
N SER A 125 8.12 -2.96 10.18
CA SER A 125 8.38 -3.75 11.38
C SER A 125 9.86 -4.18 11.58
N ALA A 126 10.66 -4.15 10.52
CA ALA A 126 12.10 -4.47 10.61
C ALA A 126 12.93 -3.36 11.29
N GLU A 127 12.42 -2.12 11.36
CA GLU A 127 13.10 -0.98 12.00
C GLU A 127 12.61 -0.72 13.44
N TYR A 128 11.58 -1.44 13.90
CA TYR A 128 11.06 -1.27 15.24
C TYR A 128 11.99 -1.92 16.27
N THR A 129 12.82 -1.12 16.91
CA THR A 129 13.61 -1.57 18.07
C THR A 129 12.75 -1.45 19.34
N GLN A 130 12.65 -2.53 20.12
CA GLN A 130 11.87 -2.62 21.37
C GLN A 130 12.28 -1.63 22.48
N SER A 131 13.17 -0.67 22.19
CA SER A 131 13.68 0.31 23.15
C SER A 131 12.78 1.54 23.35
N ASN A 132 11.70 1.70 22.58
CA ASN A 132 10.80 2.84 22.70
C ASN A 132 9.68 2.54 23.70
N GLU A 133 9.51 3.42 24.66
CA GLU A 133 8.39 3.38 25.61
C GLU A 133 7.06 3.43 24.87
N ILE A 134 6.13 2.54 25.22
CA ILE A 134 4.82 2.47 24.60
C ILE A 134 3.78 3.05 25.54
N LEU A 135 3.08 4.10 25.09
CA LEU A 135 2.06 4.79 25.86
C LEU A 135 0.68 4.17 25.60
N ILE A 136 0.08 3.60 26.62
CA ILE A 136 -1.31 3.08 26.55
C ILE A 136 -2.30 4.24 26.65
N ILE A 137 -3.32 4.26 25.79
CA ILE A 137 -4.41 5.23 25.86
C ILE A 137 -5.41 4.75 26.93
N PRO A 138 -5.57 5.45 28.08
CA PRO A 138 -6.29 4.91 29.23
C PRO A 138 -7.74 4.51 28.94
N GLU A 139 -8.43 5.23 28.05
CA GLU A 139 -9.85 4.95 27.71
C GLU A 139 -10.04 3.66 26.89
N LEU A 140 -8.95 3.06 26.40
CA LEU A 140 -8.98 1.82 25.62
C LEU A 140 -8.63 0.58 26.48
N ALA A 141 -8.17 0.77 27.71
CA ALA A 141 -7.76 -0.32 28.60
C ALA A 141 -8.93 -1.26 29.01
N ASN A 142 -10.19 -0.85 28.77
CA ASN A 142 -11.38 -1.62 29.12
C ASN A 142 -11.93 -2.48 27.95
N THR A 143 -11.28 -2.53 26.82
CA THR A 143 -11.66 -3.46 25.74
C THR A 143 -11.05 -4.83 26.06
N PRO A 144 -11.83 -5.92 26.23
CA PRO A 144 -11.26 -7.22 26.54
C PRO A 144 -10.33 -7.67 25.43
N THR A 145 -9.07 -7.82 25.73
CA THR A 145 -8.08 -8.45 24.87
C THR A 145 -8.51 -9.90 24.65
N LYS A 146 -8.75 -10.26 23.40
CA LYS A 146 -8.91 -11.65 22.98
C LYS A 146 -7.67 -12.43 23.47
N PRO A 147 -7.84 -13.57 24.16
CA PRO A 147 -6.70 -14.30 24.72
C PRO A 147 -5.72 -14.70 23.62
N GLU A 148 -4.45 -14.43 23.85
CA GLU A 148 -3.34 -14.94 23.04
C GLU A 148 -3.46 -16.47 22.97
N THR A 149 -3.71 -16.96 21.79
CA THR A 149 -3.61 -18.41 21.51
C THR A 149 -2.12 -18.76 21.48
N THR A 150 -1.66 -19.36 22.55
CA THR A 150 -0.32 -19.95 22.65
C THR A 150 -0.20 -21.01 21.57
N ILE A 151 0.64 -20.74 20.57
CA ILE A 151 1.00 -21.71 19.53
C ILE A 151 1.94 -22.74 20.18
N GLN A 152 1.40 -23.90 20.52
CA GLN A 152 2.21 -25.07 20.84
C GLN A 152 2.77 -25.64 19.54
N THR A 153 4.08 -25.71 19.46
CA THR A 153 4.84 -26.40 18.43
C THR A 153 4.58 -27.92 18.53
N PRO A 154 4.19 -28.61 17.45
CA PRO A 154 4.15 -30.06 17.45
C PRO A 154 5.57 -30.63 17.29
N SER A 155 5.92 -31.55 18.17
CA SER A 155 7.12 -32.36 18.14
C SER A 155 7.18 -33.26 16.90
N LYS A 156 8.38 -33.43 16.41
CA LYS A 156 8.74 -34.40 15.37
C LYS A 156 8.45 -35.82 15.84
N ASP A 157 7.78 -36.62 15.03
CA ASP A 157 8.10 -38.02 14.90
C ASP A 157 7.91 -38.48 13.46
N ALA A 158 8.94 -39.20 13.01
CA ALA A 158 9.11 -39.69 11.68
C ALA A 158 8.49 -41.08 11.53
N SER A 159 7.85 -41.38 10.42
CA SER A 159 7.85 -42.71 9.85
C SER A 159 7.76 -42.66 8.33
N VAL A 160 8.82 -43.13 7.72
CA VAL A 160 9.03 -43.39 6.31
C VAL A 160 8.18 -44.59 5.90
N VAL A 161 7.40 -44.44 4.85
CA VAL A 161 6.89 -45.58 4.07
C VAL A 161 7.21 -45.34 2.61
N GLU A 162 8.18 -46.10 2.12
CA GLU A 162 8.45 -46.26 0.69
C GLU A 162 7.25 -46.91 -0.01
N ARG A 163 6.88 -46.38 -1.17
CA ARG A 163 6.13 -47.11 -2.19
C ARG A 163 6.73 -46.91 -3.57
N GLU A 164 6.93 -48.06 -4.18
CA GLU A 164 7.59 -48.34 -5.44
C GLU A 164 7.00 -47.56 -6.65
N LYS A 165 7.91 -47.29 -7.58
CA LYS A 165 7.68 -46.73 -8.90
C LYS A 165 6.99 -47.73 -9.82
N SER A 166 5.91 -47.31 -10.47
CA SER A 166 5.49 -47.83 -11.75
C SER A 166 5.81 -46.85 -12.86
N ILE A 167 6.66 -47.22 -13.78
CA ILE A 167 7.11 -46.45 -14.94
C ILE A 167 6.09 -46.62 -16.05
N VAL A 168 5.39 -45.51 -16.42
CA VAL A 168 4.65 -45.43 -17.67
C VAL A 168 5.44 -44.52 -18.58
N PRO A 169 5.72 -44.88 -19.83
CA PRO A 169 6.50 -44.01 -20.74
C PRO A 169 5.67 -42.82 -21.17
N ALA A 170 6.26 -41.61 -21.05
CA ALA A 170 5.69 -40.38 -21.49
C ALA A 170 5.67 -40.23 -23.02
N PRO A 171 4.63 -39.62 -23.61
CA PRO A 171 4.63 -39.31 -25.02
C PRO A 171 5.67 -38.23 -25.37
N ALA A 172 6.23 -38.36 -26.56
CA ALA A 172 7.27 -37.47 -27.09
C ALA A 172 6.89 -35.99 -27.01
N LYS A 173 7.76 -35.21 -26.39
CA LYS A 173 7.66 -33.73 -26.36
C LYS A 173 7.98 -33.18 -27.73
N GLU A 174 7.01 -32.47 -28.32
CA GLU A 174 7.31 -31.50 -29.37
C GLU A 174 8.22 -30.41 -28.80
N THR A 175 9.43 -30.30 -29.31
CA THR A 175 10.42 -29.30 -28.93
C THR A 175 10.05 -27.99 -29.63
N THR A 176 9.07 -27.26 -29.13
CA THR A 176 8.97 -25.82 -29.42
C THR A 176 10.06 -25.14 -28.60
N SER A 177 11.07 -24.60 -29.29
CA SER A 177 12.14 -23.82 -28.69
C SER A 177 11.53 -22.62 -27.95
N GLN A 178 11.52 -22.71 -26.62
CA GLN A 178 11.08 -21.60 -25.77
C GLN A 178 12.04 -20.40 -25.99
N PRO A 179 11.55 -19.19 -26.25
CA PRO A 179 12.40 -18.01 -26.36
C PRO A 179 13.22 -17.83 -25.07
N ALA A 180 14.42 -17.29 -25.20
CA ALA A 180 15.29 -17.02 -24.05
C ALA A 180 14.59 -16.07 -23.05
N PRO A 181 14.80 -16.25 -21.73
CA PRO A 181 14.24 -15.37 -20.70
C PRO A 181 14.72 -13.93 -20.88
N PRO A 182 13.97 -12.93 -20.37
CA PRO A 182 14.27 -11.52 -20.56
C PRO A 182 15.64 -11.13 -20.02
N PRO A 183 16.34 -10.18 -20.66
CA PRO A 183 17.71 -9.80 -20.31
C PRO A 183 17.86 -9.10 -18.95
N ASP A 184 16.79 -8.68 -18.32
CA ASP A 184 16.77 -7.86 -17.10
C ASP A 184 16.45 -8.62 -15.79
N LYS A 185 16.77 -9.90 -15.72
CA LYS A 185 16.78 -10.72 -14.47
C LYS A 185 15.41 -10.99 -13.79
N GLN A 186 14.25 -10.76 -14.41
CA GLN A 186 12.98 -11.25 -13.87
C GLN A 186 13.02 -12.79 -13.84
N GLN A 187 12.75 -13.36 -12.66
CA GLN A 187 12.75 -14.81 -12.44
C GLN A 187 11.33 -15.41 -12.53
N SER A 188 10.34 -14.63 -12.12
CA SER A 188 8.95 -15.08 -12.09
C SER A 188 8.33 -15.05 -13.48
N LEU A 189 7.61 -16.12 -13.82
CA LEU A 189 6.81 -16.20 -15.05
C LEU A 189 5.44 -15.58 -14.77
N LEU A 190 5.27 -14.34 -15.20
CA LEU A 190 4.06 -13.55 -14.93
C LEU A 190 3.19 -13.45 -16.18
N TYR A 191 1.89 -13.42 -15.95
CA TYR A 191 0.86 -13.30 -16.98
C TYR A 191 -0.05 -12.10 -16.70
N PRO A 192 -0.75 -11.55 -17.71
CA PRO A 192 -1.74 -10.51 -17.45
C PRO A 192 -2.75 -10.96 -16.39
N PRO A 193 -3.00 -10.16 -15.34
CA PRO A 193 -3.81 -10.56 -14.19
C PRO A 193 -5.33 -10.44 -14.43
N PHE A 194 -5.78 -10.72 -15.64
CA PHE A 194 -7.18 -10.58 -16.08
C PHE A 194 -7.49 -11.51 -17.25
N LYS A 195 -8.78 -11.62 -17.58
CA LYS A 195 -9.27 -12.25 -18.83
C LYS A 195 -9.83 -11.18 -19.78
N GLY A 196 -9.87 -11.49 -21.06
CA GLY A 196 -10.45 -10.61 -22.08
C GLY A 196 -9.48 -9.55 -22.59
N THR A 197 -10.03 -8.49 -23.17
CA THR A 197 -9.25 -7.46 -23.90
C THR A 197 -9.13 -6.19 -23.08
N TRP A 198 -7.90 -5.75 -22.87
CA TRP A 198 -7.57 -4.59 -22.05
C TRP A 198 -6.58 -3.69 -22.76
N ILE A 199 -6.77 -2.37 -22.64
CA ILE A 199 -5.77 -1.36 -23.05
C ILE A 199 -4.82 -1.07 -21.91
N ILE A 200 -3.55 -0.87 -22.26
CA ILE A 200 -2.48 -0.54 -21.33
C ILE A 200 -2.34 0.98 -21.26
N ARG A 201 -2.35 1.51 -20.02
CA ARG A 201 -1.85 2.85 -19.73
C ARG A 201 -0.63 2.73 -18.82
N SER A 202 0.52 3.23 -19.25
CA SER A 202 1.71 3.33 -18.40
C SER A 202 1.58 4.54 -17.47
N GLY A 203 2.39 4.58 -16.41
CA GLY A 203 2.31 5.60 -15.35
C GLY A 203 2.30 7.07 -15.79
N GLU A 204 2.55 7.37 -17.06
CA GLU A 204 2.39 8.72 -17.62
C GLU A 204 0.92 9.21 -17.64
N ALA A 205 -0.05 8.30 -17.72
CA ALA A 205 -1.47 8.65 -17.68
C ALA A 205 -1.90 9.26 -16.32
N LEU A 206 -1.13 9.03 -15.27
CA LEU A 206 -1.36 9.58 -13.93
C LEU A 206 -0.73 10.98 -13.75
N LYS A 207 0.10 11.46 -14.68
CA LYS A 207 0.77 12.78 -14.59
C LYS A 207 -0.19 13.97 -14.62
N ASN A 208 -1.39 13.81 -15.18
CA ASN A 208 -2.37 14.89 -15.33
C ASN A 208 -3.30 15.05 -14.13
N ASN A 209 -3.27 14.15 -13.15
CA ASN A 209 -4.03 14.28 -11.93
C ASN A 209 -3.18 15.01 -10.88
N ALA A 210 -3.75 16.00 -10.21
CA ALA A 210 -3.12 16.91 -9.24
C ALA A 210 -2.51 16.23 -7.99
N VAL A 211 -2.45 14.90 -7.96
CA VAL A 211 -1.80 14.11 -6.93
C VAL A 211 -0.40 13.78 -7.43
N LYS A 212 0.62 14.41 -6.84
CA LYS A 212 2.00 13.94 -6.95
C LYS A 212 2.07 12.57 -6.28
N LEU A 213 1.77 11.52 -7.03
CA LEU A 213 2.29 10.20 -6.71
C LEU A 213 3.80 10.33 -6.67
N ASP A 214 4.42 9.73 -5.64
CA ASP A 214 5.87 9.61 -5.63
C ASP A 214 6.32 9.11 -7.00
N ALA A 215 7.35 9.75 -7.56
CA ALA A 215 7.94 9.42 -8.87
C ALA A 215 8.24 7.91 -9.02
N PHE A 216 8.22 7.22 -7.93
CA PHE A 216 8.45 5.82 -7.67
C PHE A 216 7.34 4.90 -8.25
N VAL A 217 6.05 5.20 -8.06
CA VAL A 217 4.94 4.39 -8.60
C VAL A 217 4.79 4.58 -10.11
N GLN A 218 5.40 5.64 -10.67
CA GLN A 218 5.23 6.03 -12.07
C GLN A 218 6.14 5.31 -13.07
N GLN A 219 7.30 4.81 -12.64
CA GLN A 219 8.23 4.10 -13.55
C GLN A 219 7.95 2.60 -13.54
N ASN A 220 7.67 2.04 -14.71
CA ASN A 220 7.40 0.61 -14.94
C ASN A 220 6.13 0.05 -14.27
N SER A 221 5.19 0.90 -13.89
CA SER A 221 3.86 0.50 -13.47
C SER A 221 2.84 0.62 -14.61
N PHE A 222 1.84 -0.23 -14.59
CA PHE A 222 0.81 -0.31 -15.61
C PHE A 222 -0.58 -0.17 -15.00
N THR A 223 -1.43 0.54 -15.71
CA THR A 223 -2.86 0.58 -15.46
C THR A 223 -3.55 -0.05 -16.65
N PHE A 224 -4.41 -1.02 -16.38
CA PHE A 224 -5.17 -1.75 -17.39
C PHE A 224 -6.62 -1.36 -17.31
N ILE A 225 -7.23 -1.08 -18.46
CA ILE A 225 -8.65 -0.73 -18.61
C ILE A 225 -9.28 -1.70 -19.59
N ALA A 226 -10.34 -2.41 -19.17
CA ALA A 226 -11.07 -3.31 -20.05
C ALA A 226 -11.78 -2.53 -21.14
N VAL A 227 -11.72 -3.05 -22.36
CA VAL A 227 -12.33 -2.44 -23.53
C VAL A 227 -13.22 -3.44 -24.28
N ASP A 228 -14.24 -2.90 -24.94
CA ASP A 228 -15.02 -3.68 -25.90
C ASP A 228 -14.28 -3.84 -27.24
N LYS A 229 -14.93 -4.49 -28.21
CA LYS A 229 -14.39 -4.71 -29.57
C LYS A 229 -14.11 -3.40 -30.35
N ASN A 230 -14.69 -2.28 -29.93
CA ASN A 230 -14.52 -0.97 -30.57
C ASN A 230 -13.50 -0.09 -29.80
N GLY A 231 -12.93 -0.59 -28.70
CA GLY A 231 -12.01 0.15 -27.83
C GLY A 231 -12.72 1.09 -26.85
N SER A 232 -14.04 0.95 -26.63
CA SER A 232 -14.78 1.73 -25.64
C SER A 232 -14.52 1.21 -24.24
N TYR A 233 -14.39 2.13 -23.25
CA TYR A 233 -14.13 1.80 -21.83
C TYR A 233 -15.42 1.56 -21.04
N TYR A 234 -16.54 2.08 -21.51
CA TYR A 234 -17.83 2.02 -20.83
C TYR A 234 -18.99 1.70 -21.79
N LYS A 235 -20.04 1.15 -21.22
CA LYS A 235 -21.25 0.68 -21.91
C LYS A 235 -22.27 1.79 -22.15
N LYS A 236 -22.21 2.87 -21.33
CA LYS A 236 -23.17 3.98 -21.35
C LYS A 236 -22.44 5.32 -21.43
N ASP A 237 -22.63 6.20 -20.43
CA ASP A 237 -22.07 7.55 -20.40
C ASP A 237 -20.88 7.71 -19.43
N GLY A 238 -20.46 6.63 -18.76
CA GLY A 238 -19.30 6.60 -17.87
C GLY A 238 -19.47 7.36 -16.56
N LYS A 239 -20.70 7.69 -16.16
CA LYS A 239 -20.96 8.44 -14.92
C LYS A 239 -20.95 7.61 -13.67
N THR A 240 -21.15 6.32 -13.78
CA THR A 240 -21.14 5.37 -12.67
C THR A 240 -20.07 4.31 -12.88
N ASN A 241 -19.59 3.69 -11.81
CA ASN A 241 -18.62 2.60 -11.90
C ASN A 241 -19.18 1.42 -12.72
N ASP A 242 -20.47 1.11 -12.58
CA ASP A 242 -21.13 0.01 -13.31
C ASP A 242 -21.20 0.22 -14.82
N ASP A 243 -21.02 1.44 -15.29
CA ASP A 243 -20.96 1.71 -16.73
C ASP A 243 -19.67 1.17 -17.35
N TYR A 244 -18.58 1.04 -16.58
CA TYR A 244 -17.27 0.62 -17.11
C TYR A 244 -17.16 -0.89 -17.27
N TYR A 245 -16.53 -1.33 -18.38
CA TYR A 245 -16.25 -2.75 -18.61
C TYR A 245 -15.28 -3.33 -17.58
N SER A 246 -14.37 -2.52 -17.03
CA SER A 246 -13.41 -2.96 -16.01
C SER A 246 -14.07 -3.30 -14.68
N TYR A 247 -15.12 -2.56 -14.28
CA TYR A 247 -15.68 -2.64 -12.95
C TYR A 247 -16.29 -4.01 -12.65
N GLY A 248 -15.84 -4.63 -11.56
CA GLY A 248 -16.34 -5.94 -11.13
C GLY A 248 -15.78 -7.13 -11.92
N THR A 249 -14.87 -6.90 -12.91
CA THR A 249 -14.21 -8.00 -13.61
C THR A 249 -13.25 -8.74 -12.69
N GLU A 250 -13.08 -10.05 -12.93
CA GLU A 250 -12.19 -10.88 -12.15
C GLU A 250 -10.73 -10.44 -12.32
N VAL A 251 -10.04 -10.29 -11.17
CA VAL A 251 -8.60 -10.10 -11.10
C VAL A 251 -7.95 -11.42 -10.71
N LEU A 252 -6.94 -11.80 -11.48
CA LEU A 252 -6.26 -13.10 -11.37
C LEU A 252 -4.88 -12.95 -10.76
N ALA A 253 -4.40 -13.96 -10.05
CA ALA A 253 -3.01 -14.06 -9.66
C ALA A 253 -2.13 -14.13 -10.91
N PRO A 254 -1.15 -13.22 -11.10
CA PRO A 254 -0.31 -13.18 -12.31
C PRO A 254 0.68 -14.33 -12.40
N GLY A 255 1.00 -14.96 -11.27
CA GLY A 255 1.91 -16.09 -11.11
C GLY A 255 1.63 -16.82 -9.80
N ASP A 256 2.30 -17.96 -9.61
CA ASP A 256 2.30 -18.66 -8.32
C ASP A 256 2.97 -17.80 -7.25
N GLY A 257 2.53 -17.90 -5.99
CA GLY A 257 3.14 -17.14 -4.92
C GLY A 257 2.42 -17.24 -3.59
N ILE A 258 2.83 -16.37 -2.66
CA ILE A 258 2.22 -16.23 -1.33
C ILE A 258 1.73 -14.80 -1.18
N VAL A 259 0.49 -14.63 -0.76
CA VAL A 259 -0.06 -13.32 -0.41
C VAL A 259 0.62 -12.84 0.87
N ILE A 260 1.38 -11.75 0.77
CA ILE A 260 2.07 -11.18 1.93
C ILE A 260 1.30 -9.99 2.53
N GLU A 261 0.44 -9.37 1.73
CA GLU A 261 -0.44 -8.30 2.18
C GLU A 261 -1.75 -8.31 1.38
N ALA A 262 -2.86 -8.11 2.05
CA ALA A 262 -4.19 -8.00 1.46
C ALA A 262 -4.98 -6.94 2.23
N VAL A 263 -5.28 -5.83 1.56
CA VAL A 263 -5.96 -4.67 2.14
C VAL A 263 -7.29 -4.47 1.45
N ASP A 264 -8.38 -4.48 2.23
CA ASP A 264 -9.75 -4.27 1.77
C ASP A 264 -10.46 -3.21 2.65
N GLY A 265 -11.64 -2.78 2.24
CA GLY A 265 -12.48 -1.84 3.01
C GLY A 265 -12.42 -0.39 2.53
N VAL A 266 -11.47 -0.02 1.66
CA VAL A 266 -11.41 1.32 1.05
C VAL A 266 -12.61 1.52 0.12
N ASN A 267 -13.34 2.62 0.32
CA ASN A 267 -14.53 2.94 -0.48
C ASN A 267 -14.18 3.18 -1.96
N GLU A 268 -15.13 2.80 -2.83
CA GLU A 268 -15.08 3.13 -4.25
C GLU A 268 -15.18 4.65 -4.47
N ASN A 269 -14.41 5.16 -5.42
CA ASN A 269 -14.57 6.51 -5.92
C ASN A 269 -15.76 6.59 -6.89
N GLN A 270 -16.30 7.79 -7.06
CA GLN A 270 -17.13 8.09 -8.24
C GLN A 270 -16.20 8.36 -9.43
N PRO A 271 -16.55 7.97 -10.67
CA PRO A 271 -15.76 8.34 -11.84
C PRO A 271 -15.46 9.83 -11.90
N GLY A 272 -14.21 10.18 -12.18
CA GLY A 272 -13.69 11.56 -12.13
C GLY A 272 -13.18 12.01 -10.76
N SER A 273 -13.37 11.24 -9.70
CA SER A 273 -12.88 11.53 -8.34
C SER A 273 -11.78 10.55 -7.93
N VAL A 274 -10.93 10.93 -6.99
CA VAL A 274 -9.86 10.08 -6.45
C VAL A 274 -9.80 10.20 -4.92
N ASN A 275 -9.30 9.15 -4.26
CA ASN A 275 -8.96 9.18 -2.85
C ASN A 275 -7.42 9.30 -2.69
N PRO A 276 -6.86 10.51 -2.52
CA PRO A 276 -5.42 10.70 -2.46
C PRO A 276 -4.78 10.21 -1.16
N TYR A 277 -5.58 9.89 -0.15
CA TYR A 277 -5.11 9.49 1.18
C TYR A 277 -4.88 7.98 1.31
N MET A 278 -5.52 7.22 0.44
CA MET A 278 -5.38 5.76 0.36
C MET A 278 -4.97 5.42 -1.07
N SER A 279 -3.77 5.85 -1.47
CA SER A 279 -3.33 5.90 -2.87
C SER A 279 -3.49 4.57 -3.63
N LEU A 280 -3.22 3.44 -3.02
CA LEU A 280 -3.42 2.12 -3.63
C LEU A 280 -4.86 1.60 -3.55
N GLY A 281 -5.74 2.25 -2.75
CA GLY A 281 -7.09 1.73 -2.52
C GLY A 281 -7.08 0.34 -1.88
N ASN A 282 -7.95 -0.54 -2.34
CA ASN A 282 -7.89 -1.97 -1.98
C ASN A 282 -6.82 -2.64 -2.85
N TYR A 283 -5.95 -3.46 -2.24
CA TYR A 283 -4.83 -4.05 -2.95
C TYR A 283 -4.37 -5.39 -2.39
N ILE A 284 -3.60 -6.12 -3.18
CA ILE A 284 -2.97 -7.38 -2.82
C ILE A 284 -1.50 -7.33 -3.23
N VAL A 285 -0.61 -7.79 -2.34
CA VAL A 285 0.81 -8.01 -2.63
C VAL A 285 1.10 -9.51 -2.61
N ILE A 286 1.66 -10.03 -3.70
CA ILE A 286 2.01 -11.44 -3.85
C ILE A 286 3.52 -11.57 -3.99
N GLN A 287 4.14 -12.33 -3.11
CA GLN A 287 5.54 -12.73 -3.20
C GLN A 287 5.67 -13.91 -4.15
N HIS A 288 6.47 -13.79 -5.20
CA HIS A 288 6.80 -14.85 -6.15
C HIS A 288 8.17 -15.46 -5.86
N THR A 289 9.14 -14.61 -5.53
CA THR A 289 10.50 -14.96 -5.10
C THR A 289 10.94 -14.06 -3.95
N ASP A 290 12.13 -14.25 -3.42
CA ASP A 290 12.69 -13.40 -2.35
C ASP A 290 12.87 -11.92 -2.77
N ARG A 291 12.83 -11.64 -4.09
CA ARG A 291 13.07 -10.32 -4.66
C ARG A 291 12.06 -9.91 -5.74
N GLU A 292 10.91 -10.57 -5.81
CA GLU A 292 9.88 -10.24 -6.80
C GLU A 292 8.49 -10.31 -6.16
N TYR A 293 7.84 -9.16 -6.11
CA TYR A 293 6.54 -8.95 -5.47
C TYR A 293 5.60 -8.25 -6.44
N SER A 294 4.50 -8.90 -6.79
CA SER A 294 3.43 -8.27 -7.57
C SER A 294 2.53 -7.45 -6.67
N VAL A 295 2.24 -6.22 -7.07
CA VAL A 295 1.24 -5.36 -6.44
C VAL A 295 0.08 -5.15 -7.40
N LEU A 296 -1.13 -5.59 -6.98
CA LEU A 296 -2.37 -5.40 -7.72
C LEU A 296 -3.27 -4.48 -6.89
N SER A 297 -3.63 -3.32 -7.41
CA SER A 297 -4.36 -2.30 -6.64
C SER A 297 -5.54 -1.68 -7.40
N PHE A 298 -6.29 -0.80 -6.73
CA PHE A 298 -7.56 -0.22 -7.14
C PHE A 298 -8.70 -1.25 -7.17
N LEU A 299 -8.57 -2.30 -6.35
CA LEU A 299 -9.53 -3.41 -6.30
C LEU A 299 -10.86 -2.96 -5.73
N LYS A 300 -11.91 -3.70 -6.06
CA LYS A 300 -13.28 -3.46 -5.60
C LYS A 300 -13.42 -3.79 -4.12
N ARG A 301 -14.03 -2.90 -3.35
CA ARG A 301 -14.29 -3.10 -1.92
C ARG A 301 -15.10 -4.36 -1.68
N GLY A 302 -14.68 -5.18 -0.70
CA GLY A 302 -15.34 -6.42 -0.32
C GLY A 302 -15.20 -7.55 -1.33
N SER A 303 -14.29 -7.42 -2.31
CA SER A 303 -14.13 -8.42 -3.38
C SER A 303 -12.93 -9.34 -3.19
N LEU A 304 -12.06 -9.09 -2.22
CA LEU A 304 -10.88 -9.91 -1.99
C LEU A 304 -11.30 -11.34 -1.63
N ARG A 305 -10.69 -12.33 -2.31
CA ARG A 305 -10.93 -13.76 -2.10
C ARG A 305 -9.74 -14.46 -1.43
N VAL A 306 -8.74 -13.70 -1.08
CA VAL A 306 -7.50 -14.16 -0.43
C VAL A 306 -7.13 -13.23 0.72
N LYS A 307 -6.35 -13.75 1.64
CA LYS A 307 -5.82 -13.04 2.82
C LYS A 307 -4.32 -13.27 2.93
N THR A 308 -3.67 -12.46 3.74
CA THR A 308 -2.24 -12.62 4.07
C THR A 308 -1.95 -14.04 4.56
N GLY A 309 -0.90 -14.64 4.00
CA GLY A 309 -0.47 -16.02 4.23
C GLY A 309 -1.03 -17.06 3.24
N ASP A 310 -2.04 -16.72 2.44
CA ASP A 310 -2.60 -17.66 1.47
C ASP A 310 -1.62 -17.91 0.32
N LYS A 311 -1.52 -19.18 -0.10
CA LYS A 311 -0.85 -19.57 -1.34
C LYS A 311 -1.82 -19.37 -2.51
N VAL A 312 -1.33 -18.78 -3.58
CA VAL A 312 -2.08 -18.58 -4.81
C VAL A 312 -1.37 -19.26 -5.98
N THR A 313 -2.15 -19.71 -6.94
CA THR A 313 -1.64 -20.26 -8.20
C THR A 313 -2.00 -19.31 -9.34
N ARG A 314 -1.16 -19.29 -10.38
CA ARG A 314 -1.41 -18.52 -11.59
C ARG A 314 -2.83 -18.72 -12.12
N GLY A 315 -3.50 -17.61 -12.42
CA GLY A 315 -4.88 -17.64 -12.97
C GLY A 315 -5.97 -17.85 -11.92
N GLN A 316 -5.61 -18.05 -10.65
CA GLN A 316 -6.60 -18.08 -9.56
C GLN A 316 -7.27 -16.71 -9.44
N VAL A 317 -8.60 -16.69 -9.29
CA VAL A 317 -9.34 -15.44 -9.03
C VAL A 317 -9.07 -15.01 -7.59
N ILE A 318 -8.51 -13.80 -7.42
CA ILE A 318 -8.10 -13.27 -6.12
C ILE A 318 -8.91 -12.05 -5.67
N ALA A 319 -9.52 -11.31 -6.62
CA ALA A 319 -10.35 -10.14 -6.33
C ALA A 319 -11.20 -9.76 -7.55
N GLN A 320 -11.82 -8.58 -7.50
CA GLN A 320 -12.44 -7.90 -8.63
C GLN A 320 -11.82 -6.51 -8.83
N CYS A 321 -11.78 -6.05 -10.09
CA CYS A 321 -11.37 -4.71 -10.46
C CYS A 321 -12.38 -3.68 -9.92
N GLY A 322 -11.88 -2.61 -9.31
CA GLY A 322 -12.68 -1.55 -8.70
C GLY A 322 -12.29 -0.16 -9.19
N ASN A 323 -12.64 0.83 -8.39
CA ASN A 323 -12.30 2.25 -8.56
C ASN A 323 -11.92 2.86 -7.21
N SER A 324 -11.02 2.24 -6.47
CA SER A 324 -10.58 2.71 -5.15
C SER A 324 -9.23 3.42 -5.23
N GLY A 325 -8.86 4.13 -4.18
CA GLY A 325 -7.57 4.83 -4.13
C GLY A 325 -7.50 6.03 -5.07
N ILE A 326 -6.39 6.19 -5.77
CA ILE A 326 -6.20 7.29 -6.73
C ILE A 326 -6.71 6.98 -8.15
N ALA A 327 -7.39 5.86 -8.34
CA ALA A 327 -8.08 5.59 -9.59
C ALA A 327 -9.19 6.63 -9.81
N SER A 328 -9.17 7.31 -10.96
CA SER A 328 -10.23 8.25 -11.35
C SER A 328 -11.35 7.58 -12.16
N GLU A 329 -11.14 6.33 -12.55
CA GLU A 329 -12.09 5.48 -13.27
C GLU A 329 -11.77 4.01 -12.96
N PRO A 330 -12.73 3.08 -13.11
CA PRO A 330 -12.49 1.66 -12.89
C PRO A 330 -11.34 1.12 -13.73
N CYS A 331 -10.27 0.71 -13.07
CA CYS A 331 -9.06 0.19 -13.71
C CYS A 331 -8.29 -0.73 -12.75
N LEU A 332 -7.39 -1.53 -13.28
CA LEU A 332 -6.48 -2.37 -12.51
C LEU A 332 -5.06 -1.81 -12.62
N HIS A 333 -4.49 -1.42 -11.48
CA HIS A 333 -3.07 -1.08 -11.42
C HIS A 333 -2.25 -2.31 -11.07
N PHE A 334 -1.13 -2.47 -11.76
CA PHE A 334 -0.21 -3.59 -11.57
C PHE A 334 1.23 -3.16 -11.76
N HIS A 335 2.09 -3.55 -10.81
CA HIS A 335 3.54 -3.44 -10.96
C HIS A 335 4.26 -4.59 -10.26
N LEU A 336 5.52 -4.80 -10.62
CA LEU A 336 6.45 -5.71 -9.97
C LEU A 336 7.48 -4.90 -9.20
N GLN A 337 7.81 -5.29 -7.96
CA GLN A 337 8.79 -4.62 -7.10
C GLN A 337 9.75 -5.60 -6.43
N ASP A 338 10.89 -5.10 -5.93
CA ASP A 338 12.00 -5.92 -5.42
C ASP A 338 11.93 -6.22 -3.91
N SER A 339 10.99 -5.64 -3.20
CA SER A 339 10.80 -5.87 -1.75
C SER A 339 9.34 -5.80 -1.35
N PRO A 340 8.95 -6.34 -0.18
CA PRO A 340 7.56 -6.31 0.27
C PRO A 340 7.09 -4.91 0.66
N GLN A 341 7.99 -3.99 1.03
CA GLN A 341 7.66 -2.65 1.52
C GLN A 341 7.39 -1.70 0.34
N ILE A 342 6.12 -1.43 0.05
CA ILE A 342 5.68 -0.61 -1.08
C ILE A 342 6.38 0.77 -1.14
N GLN A 343 6.63 1.42 0.01
CA GLN A 343 7.20 2.77 0.08
C GLN A 343 8.69 2.84 -0.25
N SER A 344 9.44 1.77 -0.03
CA SER A 344 10.89 1.71 -0.21
C SER A 344 11.34 0.77 -1.32
N ALA A 345 10.42 -0.06 -1.85
CA ALA A 345 10.71 -1.01 -2.91
C ALA A 345 11.07 -0.31 -4.23
N LYS A 346 11.96 -0.87 -4.99
CA LYS A 346 12.23 -0.44 -6.36
C LYS A 346 11.28 -1.16 -7.31
N VAL A 347 10.57 -0.42 -8.15
CA VAL A 347 9.74 -1.02 -9.20
C VAL A 347 10.65 -1.64 -10.27
N LEU A 348 10.40 -2.89 -10.57
CA LEU A 348 11.13 -3.66 -11.57
C LEU A 348 10.46 -3.53 -12.92
N LYS A 349 11.22 -3.75 -14.00
CA LYS A 349 10.62 -3.95 -15.31
C LYS A 349 9.79 -5.23 -15.30
N LEU A 350 8.56 -5.14 -15.82
CA LEU A 350 7.60 -6.24 -15.84
C LEU A 350 7.53 -6.83 -17.27
N TYR A 351 7.92 -8.08 -17.39
CA TYR A 351 7.73 -8.86 -18.62
C TYR A 351 6.66 -9.92 -18.43
N PHE A 352 5.67 -9.94 -19.30
CA PHE A 352 4.74 -11.07 -19.33
C PHE A 352 5.37 -12.23 -20.11
N GLU A 353 5.30 -13.44 -19.54
CA GLU A 353 5.80 -14.64 -20.20
C GLU A 353 5.17 -14.83 -21.57
N LYS A 354 3.84 -14.64 -21.63
CA LYS A 354 3.06 -14.72 -22.86
C LYS A 354 1.94 -13.69 -22.83
N VAL A 355 1.73 -12.99 -23.94
CA VAL A 355 0.63 -12.04 -24.12
C VAL A 355 0.22 -12.01 -25.58
N THR A 356 -1.07 -11.84 -25.86
CA THR A 356 -1.57 -11.60 -27.21
C THR A 356 -1.81 -10.11 -27.39
N LEU A 357 -1.07 -9.48 -28.32
CA LEU A 357 -1.28 -8.09 -28.75
C LEU A 357 -2.36 -8.03 -29.81
N PHE A 358 -3.17 -6.98 -29.74
CA PHE A 358 -4.18 -6.69 -30.74
C PHE A 358 -3.85 -5.36 -31.42
N ARG A 359 -3.41 -5.42 -32.68
CA ARG A 359 -3.04 -4.24 -33.48
C ARG A 359 -3.74 -4.29 -34.84
N SER A 360 -4.51 -3.24 -35.17
CA SER A 360 -5.18 -3.10 -36.47
C SER A 360 -5.96 -4.35 -36.92
N GLY A 361 -6.63 -5.02 -36.00
CA GLY A 361 -7.41 -6.22 -36.27
C GLY A 361 -6.60 -7.52 -36.34
N ILE A 362 -5.28 -7.46 -36.13
CA ILE A 362 -4.36 -8.61 -36.15
C ILE A 362 -4.01 -8.99 -34.71
N GLU A 363 -4.09 -10.27 -34.39
CA GLU A 363 -3.61 -10.82 -33.12
C GLU A 363 -2.18 -11.35 -33.30
N GLU A 364 -1.27 -10.92 -32.44
CA GLU A 364 0.12 -11.36 -32.42
C GLU A 364 0.49 -11.84 -31.02
N THR A 365 0.91 -13.10 -30.88
CA THR A 365 1.40 -13.62 -29.61
C THR A 365 2.87 -13.22 -29.41
N LYS A 366 3.17 -12.60 -28.29
CA LYS A 366 4.53 -12.25 -27.83
C LYS A 366 4.89 -13.04 -26.57
N PHE A 367 6.18 -13.32 -26.45
CA PHE A 367 6.76 -13.96 -25.27
C PHE A 367 7.76 -13.01 -24.62
N PHE A 368 7.86 -13.07 -23.27
CA PHE A 368 8.70 -12.19 -22.47
C PHE A 368 8.58 -10.73 -22.88
N TYR A 369 7.32 -10.30 -22.94
CA TYR A 369 6.96 -9.02 -23.51
C TYR A 369 6.82 -7.93 -22.45
N LEU A 370 7.55 -6.81 -22.63
CA LEU A 370 7.41 -5.60 -21.85
C LEU A 370 6.21 -4.78 -22.39
N PRO A 371 5.13 -4.63 -21.64
CA PRO A 371 3.96 -3.87 -22.07
C PRO A 371 4.28 -2.42 -22.46
N GLN A 372 3.61 -1.91 -23.51
CA GLN A 372 3.78 -0.54 -23.96
C GLN A 372 2.47 0.25 -23.78
N ASN A 373 2.62 1.56 -23.52
CA ASN A 373 1.48 2.45 -23.40
C ASN A 373 0.62 2.49 -24.66
N GLY A 374 -0.70 2.40 -24.52
CA GLY A 374 -1.64 2.47 -25.62
C GLY A 374 -1.87 1.13 -26.36
N GLU A 375 -1.13 0.08 -26.02
CA GLU A 375 -1.36 -1.23 -26.60
C GLU A 375 -2.62 -1.89 -26.03
N ILE A 376 -3.28 -2.66 -26.88
CA ILE A 376 -4.39 -3.53 -26.49
C ILE A 376 -3.85 -4.95 -26.41
N ILE A 377 -4.07 -5.58 -25.24
CA ILE A 377 -3.63 -6.95 -24.98
C ILE A 377 -4.81 -7.83 -24.58
N ARG A 378 -4.65 -9.12 -24.82
CA ARG A 378 -5.55 -10.17 -24.38
C ARG A 378 -4.79 -11.27 -23.66
N ASN A 379 -5.40 -11.80 -22.61
CA ASN A 379 -4.96 -13.01 -21.93
C ASN A 379 -5.94 -14.14 -22.19
#